data_4fb355f36bd756e6520acba5cb5da727
#
_entry.id   4fb355f36bd756e6520acba5cb5da727
#
_cell.length_a   1.000
_cell.length_b   1.000
_cell.length_c   1.000
_cell.angle_alpha   90.00
_cell.angle_beta   90.00
_cell.angle_gamma   90.00
#
_symmetry.space_group_name_H-M   'P 1'
#
loop_
_entity.id
_entity.type
_entity.pdbx_description
1 polymer ?
#
loop_
_entity_poly.entity_id
_entity_poly.type
_entity_poly.pdbx_seq_one_letter_code
_entity_poly.pdbx_strand_id
1 'polypeptide(L)'
;MKKNSDDKLFPASLTKVLTAIVALDNIENLHKKITISEKDIEGLAEANASVAGLEAGEQVTLEDLLYALILPSGADGANALANHLNGSIPNFVKDMNKKAAGMGMLHTHFTNTTGLHDKQHYTTLQDIKKMMDHAWKNPAFRKVMTTLRYTIPATKQHPNGLKLESTLLFYDDDLKFSGGEIIGGKSGFTPEAGYCLISVARMKDGQQYMVISAKAKKIEKTLVEEGGSATEYGNVMDAKAIYTAIADEKNK
;
A
#
# COMPACT_ATOMS: atom_id res chain seq x y z
N MET A 1 16.36 9.15 -11.11
CA MET A 1 16.11 8.42 -12.37
C MET A 1 14.61 8.40 -12.63
N LYS A 2 14.15 8.60 -13.87
CA LYS A 2 12.75 8.50 -14.30
C LYS A 2 12.68 7.71 -15.60
N LYS A 3 11.71 6.80 -15.73
CA LYS A 3 11.44 6.03 -16.94
C LYS A 3 9.94 5.88 -17.07
N ASN A 4 9.37 6.28 -18.21
CA ASN A 4 7.94 6.18 -18.52
C ASN A 4 7.04 6.76 -17.40
N SER A 5 7.47 7.85 -16.77
CA SER A 5 6.83 8.38 -15.55
C SER A 5 5.46 8.99 -15.80
N ASP A 6 5.18 9.37 -17.05
CA ASP A 6 3.95 10.05 -17.46
C ASP A 6 2.96 9.11 -18.19
N ASP A 7 3.35 7.84 -18.39
CA ASP A 7 2.48 6.84 -18.97
C ASP A 7 1.31 6.51 -18.05
N LYS A 8 0.11 6.42 -18.64
CA LYS A 8 -1.09 5.99 -17.93
C LYS A 8 -0.94 4.54 -17.47
N LEU A 9 -1.26 4.28 -16.22
CA LEU A 9 -1.23 2.96 -15.61
C LEU A 9 -2.40 2.75 -14.65
N PHE A 10 -2.67 1.49 -14.33
CA PHE A 10 -3.60 1.11 -13.25
C PHE A 10 -2.80 0.99 -11.95
N PRO A 11 -3.19 1.71 -10.88
CA PRO A 11 -2.42 1.74 -9.63
C PRO A 11 -2.55 0.49 -8.78
N ALA A 12 -3.57 -0.34 -9.02
CA ALA A 12 -3.94 -1.42 -8.09
C ALA A 12 -4.00 -0.88 -6.64
N SER A 13 -3.55 -1.65 -5.66
CA SER A 13 -3.59 -1.26 -4.23
C SER A 13 -2.67 -0.10 -3.84
N LEU A 14 -1.88 0.49 -4.77
CA LEU A 14 -1.22 1.77 -4.48
C LEU A 14 -2.25 2.90 -4.23
N THR A 15 -3.48 2.73 -4.71
CA THR A 15 -4.65 3.55 -4.38
C THR A 15 -4.82 3.77 -2.88
N LYS A 16 -4.54 2.75 -2.08
CA LYS A 16 -4.71 2.79 -0.61
C LYS A 16 -3.82 3.82 0.09
N VAL A 17 -2.77 4.28 -0.58
CA VAL A 17 -1.98 5.42 -0.09
C VAL A 17 -2.82 6.69 -0.08
N LEU A 18 -3.59 6.96 -1.15
CA LEU A 18 -4.48 8.12 -1.15
C LEU A 18 -5.65 7.95 -0.18
N THR A 19 -6.16 6.73 -0.05
CA THR A 19 -7.17 6.41 0.97
C THR A 19 -6.65 6.74 2.37
N ALA A 20 -5.40 6.37 2.70
CA ALA A 20 -4.78 6.72 3.97
C ALA A 20 -4.61 8.23 4.15
N ILE A 21 -4.20 8.96 3.10
CA ILE A 21 -4.05 10.43 3.15
C ILE A 21 -5.38 11.10 3.47
N VAL A 22 -6.44 10.75 2.71
CA VAL A 22 -7.78 11.33 2.91
C VAL A 22 -8.34 10.95 4.29
N ALA A 23 -8.11 9.71 4.73
CA ALA A 23 -8.50 9.31 6.09
C ALA A 23 -7.78 10.15 7.14
N LEU A 24 -6.46 10.31 7.06
CA LEU A 24 -5.67 11.09 8.01
C LEU A 24 -6.05 12.58 8.03
N ASP A 25 -6.49 13.15 6.91
CA ASP A 25 -6.99 14.53 6.87
C ASP A 25 -8.31 14.72 7.65
N ASN A 26 -9.09 13.63 7.81
CA ASN A 26 -10.40 13.64 8.46
C ASN A 26 -10.39 13.01 9.88
N ILE A 27 -9.27 12.43 10.32
CA ILE A 27 -9.13 11.83 11.63
C ILE A 27 -8.61 12.86 12.64
N GLU A 28 -9.45 13.26 13.60
CA GLU A 28 -9.05 14.11 14.73
C GLU A 28 -8.37 13.31 15.85
N ASN A 29 -8.78 12.06 16.05
CA ASN A 29 -8.26 11.18 17.10
C ASN A 29 -8.06 9.77 16.57
N LEU A 30 -6.80 9.36 16.39
CA LEU A 30 -6.42 8.03 15.92
C LEU A 30 -6.90 6.90 16.84
N HIS A 31 -7.06 7.15 18.13
CA HIS A 31 -7.50 6.15 19.12
C HIS A 31 -9.02 6.05 19.24
N LYS A 32 -9.78 6.84 18.47
CA LYS A 32 -11.25 6.71 18.40
C LYS A 32 -11.61 5.33 17.90
N LYS A 33 -12.40 4.59 18.69
CA LYS A 33 -12.94 3.28 18.30
C LYS A 33 -14.15 3.45 17.39
N ILE A 34 -14.23 2.57 16.41
CA ILE A 34 -15.40 2.40 15.55
C ILE A 34 -15.79 0.93 15.52
N THR A 35 -17.01 0.64 15.14
CA THR A 35 -17.50 -0.74 14.96
C THR A 35 -17.53 -1.05 13.45
N ILE A 36 -16.87 -2.15 13.06
CA ILE A 36 -16.93 -2.66 11.69
C ILE A 36 -18.37 -3.09 11.37
N SER A 37 -18.87 -2.69 10.24
CA SER A 37 -20.22 -3.03 9.77
C SER A 37 -20.16 -4.04 8.61
N GLU A 38 -21.28 -4.74 8.35
CA GLU A 38 -21.40 -5.62 7.18
C GLU A 38 -21.05 -4.89 5.87
N LYS A 39 -21.42 -3.62 5.73
CA LYS A 39 -21.12 -2.79 4.55
C LYS A 39 -19.61 -2.59 4.29
N ASP A 40 -18.79 -2.78 5.30
CA ASP A 40 -17.33 -2.59 5.19
C ASP A 40 -16.66 -3.81 4.56
N ILE A 41 -17.30 -4.97 4.67
CA ILE A 41 -16.78 -6.27 4.25
C ILE A 41 -17.57 -6.92 3.10
N GLU A 42 -18.80 -6.45 2.86
CA GLU A 42 -19.68 -6.99 1.82
C GLU A 42 -19.04 -6.94 0.42
N GLY A 43 -19.14 -8.03 -0.33
CA GLY A 43 -18.68 -8.15 -1.72
C GLY A 43 -17.15 -8.25 -1.89
N LEU A 44 -16.36 -8.21 -0.81
CA LEU A 44 -14.89 -8.25 -0.90
C LEU A 44 -14.36 -9.63 -1.28
N ALA A 45 -15.01 -10.69 -0.81
CA ALA A 45 -14.65 -12.06 -1.15
C ALA A 45 -14.92 -12.36 -2.63
N GLU A 46 -16.10 -11.98 -3.13
CA GLU A 46 -16.50 -12.12 -4.54
C GLU A 46 -15.61 -11.32 -5.48
N ALA A 47 -15.15 -10.15 -5.02
CA ALA A 47 -14.19 -9.32 -5.74
C ALA A 47 -12.75 -9.82 -5.66
N ASN A 48 -12.49 -10.93 -4.95
CA ASN A 48 -11.15 -11.45 -4.67
C ASN A 48 -10.19 -10.37 -4.14
N ALA A 49 -10.72 -9.50 -3.26
CA ALA A 49 -9.97 -8.39 -2.68
C ALA A 49 -9.07 -8.89 -1.55
N SER A 50 -7.87 -8.30 -1.41
CA SER A 50 -7.05 -8.50 -0.21
C SER A 50 -7.77 -7.88 0.99
N VAL A 51 -7.88 -8.61 2.09
CA VAL A 51 -8.51 -8.16 3.34
C VAL A 51 -7.55 -8.31 4.52
N ALA A 52 -7.75 -7.51 5.55
CA ALA A 52 -7.02 -7.65 6.81
C ALA A 52 -7.60 -8.78 7.68
N GLY A 53 -8.86 -9.12 7.49
CA GLY A 53 -9.61 -10.11 8.25
C GLY A 53 -10.47 -9.49 9.36
N LEU A 54 -10.90 -8.23 9.18
CA LEU A 54 -11.82 -7.58 10.09
C LEU A 54 -13.22 -8.21 9.97
N GLU A 55 -13.91 -8.37 11.11
CA GLU A 55 -15.22 -8.98 11.18
C GLU A 55 -16.31 -7.97 11.59
N ALA A 56 -17.54 -8.15 11.08
CA ALA A 56 -18.67 -7.31 11.46
C ALA A 56 -18.95 -7.39 12.98
N GLY A 57 -19.21 -6.23 13.58
CA GLY A 57 -19.39 -6.07 15.02
C GLY A 57 -18.07 -5.92 15.79
N GLU A 58 -16.93 -6.06 15.14
CA GLU A 58 -15.61 -5.86 15.77
C GLU A 58 -15.36 -4.38 16.06
N GLN A 59 -14.79 -4.09 17.23
CA GLN A 59 -14.40 -2.73 17.62
C GLN A 59 -12.90 -2.54 17.52
N VAL A 60 -12.49 -1.63 16.63
CA VAL A 60 -11.09 -1.29 16.38
C VAL A 60 -10.90 0.22 16.37
N THR A 61 -9.68 0.70 16.54
CA THR A 61 -9.36 2.12 16.46
C THR A 61 -9.17 2.56 15.00
N LEU A 62 -9.25 3.86 14.73
CA LEU A 62 -8.92 4.42 13.41
C LEU A 62 -7.44 4.20 13.07
N GLU A 63 -6.54 4.13 14.08
CA GLU A 63 -5.14 3.75 13.88
C GLU A 63 -5.03 2.28 13.42
N ASP A 64 -5.75 1.36 14.06
CA ASP A 64 -5.80 -0.06 13.64
C ASP A 64 -6.23 -0.20 12.18
N LEU A 65 -7.21 0.60 11.75
CA LEU A 65 -7.68 0.59 10.37
C LEU A 65 -6.62 1.09 9.37
N LEU A 66 -5.79 2.06 9.75
CA LEU A 66 -4.69 2.50 8.90
C LEU A 66 -3.63 1.38 8.72
N TYR A 67 -3.34 0.62 9.77
CA TYR A 67 -2.48 -0.55 9.67
C TYR A 67 -3.14 -1.66 8.83
N ALA A 68 -4.43 -1.94 9.05
CA ALA A 68 -5.19 -2.90 8.25
C ALA A 68 -5.22 -2.53 6.75
N LEU A 69 -5.36 -1.24 6.44
CA LEU A 69 -5.33 -0.70 5.08
C LEU A 69 -3.97 -0.91 4.39
N ILE A 70 -2.87 -0.61 5.08
CA ILE A 70 -1.54 -0.51 4.44
C ILE A 70 -0.80 -1.84 4.47
N LEU A 71 -0.71 -2.53 5.62
CA LEU A 71 0.13 -3.72 5.77
C LEU A 71 -0.36 -4.89 4.91
N PRO A 72 -1.51 -5.53 5.22
CA PRO A 72 -2.04 -6.64 4.42
C PRO A 72 -2.75 -6.14 3.17
N SER A 73 -2.78 -4.83 2.93
CA SER A 73 -3.54 -4.25 1.82
C SER A 73 -5.06 -4.42 1.96
N GLY A 74 -5.61 -4.36 3.19
CA GLY A 74 -6.99 -4.66 3.51
C GLY A 74 -8.00 -3.72 2.85
N ALA A 75 -8.87 -4.29 2.03
CA ALA A 75 -10.00 -3.59 1.43
C ALA A 75 -11.11 -3.33 2.46
N ASP A 76 -11.26 -4.21 3.44
CA ASP A 76 -12.11 -4.07 4.63
C ASP A 76 -11.73 -2.80 5.42
N GLY A 77 -10.45 -2.61 5.72
CA GLY A 77 -9.95 -1.40 6.34
C GLY A 77 -10.19 -0.14 5.50
N ALA A 78 -10.04 -0.23 4.17
CA ALA A 78 -10.30 0.87 3.24
C ALA A 78 -11.77 1.31 3.27
N ASN A 79 -12.69 0.34 3.19
CA ASN A 79 -14.11 0.59 3.19
C ASN A 79 -14.61 1.09 4.54
N ALA A 80 -14.12 0.50 5.65
CA ALA A 80 -14.46 0.94 7.01
C ALA A 80 -14.07 2.41 7.24
N LEU A 81 -12.85 2.82 6.85
CA LEU A 81 -12.42 4.22 6.91
C LEU A 81 -13.35 5.12 6.09
N ALA A 82 -13.65 4.73 4.85
CA ALA A 82 -14.48 5.53 3.96
C ALA A 82 -15.92 5.70 4.49
N ASN A 83 -16.56 4.61 4.90
CA ASN A 83 -17.93 4.64 5.41
C ASN A 83 -18.02 5.42 6.72
N HIS A 84 -17.03 5.24 7.62
CA HIS A 84 -17.06 5.89 8.92
C HIS A 84 -16.74 7.39 8.86
N LEU A 85 -15.79 7.81 8.01
CA LEU A 85 -15.35 9.20 7.94
C LEU A 85 -16.23 10.06 7.04
N ASN A 86 -16.75 9.50 5.93
CA ASN A 86 -17.50 10.26 4.93
C ASN A 86 -18.94 9.72 4.69
N GLY A 87 -19.40 8.78 5.53
CA GLY A 87 -20.72 8.18 5.47
C GLY A 87 -20.93 7.20 4.31
N SER A 88 -20.09 7.22 3.28
CA SER A 88 -20.15 6.28 2.17
C SER A 88 -18.87 6.25 1.33
N ILE A 89 -18.61 5.12 0.68
CA ILE A 89 -17.49 4.97 -0.27
C ILE A 89 -17.59 5.99 -1.42
N PRO A 90 -18.75 6.22 -2.07
CA PRO A 90 -18.84 7.22 -3.14
C PRO A 90 -18.48 8.65 -2.71
N ASN A 91 -18.84 9.06 -1.49
CA ASN A 91 -18.46 10.37 -0.96
C ASN A 91 -16.96 10.44 -0.70
N PHE A 92 -16.40 9.40 -0.12
CA PHE A 92 -14.95 9.32 0.12
C PHE A 92 -14.15 9.37 -1.18
N VAL A 93 -14.59 8.67 -2.23
CA VAL A 93 -13.97 8.70 -3.56
C VAL A 93 -14.02 10.10 -4.20
N LYS A 94 -15.08 10.87 -3.98
CA LYS A 94 -15.12 12.29 -4.41
C LYS A 94 -14.02 13.09 -3.72
N ASP A 95 -13.82 12.89 -2.40
CA ASP A 95 -12.78 13.56 -1.66
C ASP A 95 -11.38 13.08 -2.07
N MET A 96 -11.21 11.79 -2.40
CA MET A 96 -9.96 11.28 -2.99
C MET A 96 -9.62 12.02 -4.28
N ASN A 97 -10.55 12.16 -5.21
CA ASN A 97 -10.30 12.85 -6.48
C ASN A 97 -10.06 14.35 -6.27
N LYS A 98 -10.79 14.99 -5.36
CA LYS A 98 -10.53 16.39 -4.96
C LYS A 98 -9.13 16.56 -4.37
N LYS A 99 -8.71 15.65 -3.49
CA LYS A 99 -7.39 15.66 -2.89
C LYS A 99 -6.30 15.44 -3.93
N ALA A 100 -6.49 14.49 -4.85
CA ALA A 100 -5.57 14.23 -5.96
C ALA A 100 -5.39 15.49 -6.83
N ALA A 101 -6.47 16.14 -7.23
CA ALA A 101 -6.43 17.40 -7.99
C ALA A 101 -5.69 18.50 -7.21
N GLY A 102 -5.94 18.63 -5.89
CA GLY A 102 -5.25 19.59 -5.02
C GLY A 102 -3.74 19.36 -4.88
N MET A 103 -3.29 18.11 -5.07
CA MET A 103 -1.86 17.76 -5.12
C MET A 103 -1.25 17.90 -6.52
N GLY A 104 -2.03 18.34 -7.52
CA GLY A 104 -1.60 18.46 -8.90
C GLY A 104 -1.46 17.12 -9.65
N MET A 105 -2.18 16.09 -9.23
CA MET A 105 -2.23 14.78 -9.90
C MET A 105 -3.20 14.84 -11.09
N LEU A 106 -2.81 15.56 -12.14
CA LEU A 106 -3.70 15.92 -13.26
C LEU A 106 -4.01 14.75 -14.21
N HIS A 107 -3.26 13.67 -14.12
CA HIS A 107 -3.43 12.47 -14.95
C HIS A 107 -3.92 11.27 -14.12
N THR A 108 -4.76 11.55 -13.10
CA THR A 108 -5.21 10.55 -12.13
C THR A 108 -6.72 10.66 -11.93
N HIS A 109 -7.36 9.49 -11.84
CA HIS A 109 -8.76 9.38 -11.46
C HIS A 109 -8.97 8.10 -10.65
N PHE A 110 -9.68 8.19 -9.54
CA PHE A 110 -10.02 7.08 -8.67
C PHE A 110 -11.53 6.80 -8.72
N THR A 111 -11.90 5.52 -8.79
CA THR A 111 -13.30 5.06 -8.78
C THR A 111 -13.68 4.32 -7.51
N ASN A 112 -12.67 3.90 -6.72
CA ASN A 112 -12.86 3.17 -5.46
C ASN A 112 -11.71 3.45 -4.48
N THR A 113 -11.86 2.96 -3.25
CA THR A 113 -10.91 3.15 -2.14
C THR A 113 -9.80 2.10 -2.10
N THR A 114 -9.93 1.01 -2.86
CA THR A 114 -9.16 -0.21 -2.70
C THR A 114 -8.12 -0.44 -3.79
N GLY A 115 -8.36 0.08 -5.00
CA GLY A 115 -7.57 -0.16 -6.19
C GLY A 115 -7.99 -1.42 -6.97
N LEU A 116 -9.16 -1.98 -6.69
CA LEU A 116 -9.78 -2.97 -7.58
C LEU A 116 -9.93 -2.39 -8.97
N HIS A 117 -9.75 -3.26 -9.98
CA HIS A 117 -9.68 -2.81 -11.36
C HIS A 117 -10.96 -2.14 -11.85
N ASP A 118 -10.79 -1.00 -12.48
CA ASP A 118 -11.77 -0.27 -13.26
C ASP A 118 -11.03 0.49 -14.36
N LYS A 119 -11.57 0.52 -15.58
CA LYS A 119 -10.94 1.21 -16.73
C LYS A 119 -10.79 2.72 -16.51
N GLN A 120 -11.59 3.31 -15.64
CA GLN A 120 -11.53 4.72 -15.27
C GLN A 120 -10.68 4.97 -14.02
N HIS A 121 -10.12 3.93 -13.40
CA HIS A 121 -9.26 4.01 -12.23
C HIS A 121 -7.79 3.98 -12.65
N TYR A 122 -7.18 5.14 -12.84
CA TYR A 122 -5.84 5.25 -13.41
C TYR A 122 -5.01 6.36 -12.79
N THR A 123 -3.71 6.30 -13.01
CA THR A 123 -2.72 7.29 -12.57
C THR A 123 -1.48 7.27 -13.46
N THR A 124 -0.43 7.98 -13.05
CA THR A 124 0.93 7.92 -13.60
C THR A 124 1.96 7.80 -12.46
N LEU A 125 3.17 7.31 -12.73
CA LEU A 125 4.23 7.28 -11.70
C LEU A 125 4.58 8.68 -11.20
N GLN A 126 4.49 9.69 -12.07
CA GLN A 126 4.72 11.07 -11.70
C GLN A 126 3.66 11.58 -10.70
N ASP A 127 2.40 11.22 -10.90
CA ASP A 127 1.33 11.60 -9.98
C ASP A 127 1.43 10.82 -8.65
N ILE A 128 1.78 9.51 -8.70
CA ILE A 128 2.09 8.75 -7.47
C ILE A 128 3.24 9.40 -6.69
N LYS A 129 4.28 9.91 -7.38
CA LYS A 129 5.35 10.66 -6.71
C LYS A 129 4.82 11.87 -5.97
N LYS A 130 3.95 12.69 -6.60
CA LYS A 130 3.33 13.86 -5.94
C LYS A 130 2.52 13.44 -4.71
N MET A 131 1.76 12.36 -4.83
CA MET A 131 1.02 11.75 -3.72
C MET A 131 1.94 11.38 -2.56
N MET A 132 3.06 10.70 -2.85
CA MET A 132 4.03 10.30 -1.84
C MET A 132 4.78 11.50 -1.23
N ASP A 133 5.15 12.51 -2.02
CA ASP A 133 5.75 13.75 -1.51
C ASP A 133 4.83 14.47 -0.51
N HIS A 134 3.50 14.37 -0.71
CA HIS A 134 2.52 14.87 0.23
C HIS A 134 2.38 13.98 1.47
N ALA A 135 2.14 12.69 1.25
CA ALA A 135 1.92 11.69 2.32
C ALA A 135 3.11 11.63 3.30
N TRP A 136 4.33 11.69 2.77
CA TRP A 136 5.56 11.59 3.57
C TRP A 136 5.75 12.72 4.58
N LYS A 137 5.03 13.84 4.44
CA LYS A 137 5.04 14.94 5.42
C LYS A 137 4.30 14.56 6.71
N ASN A 138 3.33 13.65 6.65
CA ASN A 138 2.54 13.22 7.79
C ASN A 138 3.29 12.14 8.61
N PRO A 139 3.60 12.38 9.90
CA PRO A 139 4.34 11.42 10.72
C PRO A 139 3.57 10.13 10.99
N ALA A 140 2.23 10.18 11.11
CA ALA A 140 1.40 8.99 11.31
C ALA A 140 1.43 8.12 10.05
N PHE A 141 1.35 8.74 8.86
CA PHE A 141 1.51 7.99 7.60
C PHE A 141 2.87 7.31 7.51
N ARG A 142 3.97 8.04 7.81
CA ARG A 142 5.32 7.44 7.80
C ARG A 142 5.41 6.26 8.75
N LYS A 143 4.89 6.39 9.97
CA LYS A 143 4.87 5.31 10.97
C LYS A 143 4.19 4.06 10.42
N VAL A 144 2.98 4.19 9.87
CA VAL A 144 2.24 3.05 9.31
C VAL A 144 2.97 2.46 8.10
N MET A 145 3.45 3.30 7.17
CA MET A 145 4.10 2.88 5.93
C MET A 145 5.43 2.15 6.17
N THR A 146 6.13 2.44 7.29
CA THR A 146 7.40 1.81 7.66
C THR A 146 7.26 0.76 8.75
N THR A 147 6.04 0.32 9.06
CA THR A 147 5.78 -0.81 9.94
C THR A 147 5.61 -2.08 9.09
N LEU A 148 6.33 -3.15 9.45
CA LEU A 148 6.24 -4.43 8.73
C LEU A 148 5.26 -5.41 9.40
N ARG A 149 5.09 -5.32 10.71
CA ARG A 149 4.18 -6.15 11.50
C ARG A 149 3.47 -5.32 12.54
N TYR A 150 2.19 -5.54 12.71
CA TYR A 150 1.35 -4.90 13.70
C TYR A 150 0.32 -5.90 14.22
N THR A 151 -0.08 -5.79 15.46
CA THR A 151 -1.17 -6.62 16.00
C THR A 151 -2.26 -5.70 16.51
N ILE A 152 -3.45 -5.77 15.92
CA ILE A 152 -4.65 -5.15 16.49
C ILE A 152 -4.91 -5.84 17.84
N PRO A 153 -5.14 -5.09 18.92
CA PRO A 153 -5.41 -5.65 20.24
C PRO A 153 -6.58 -6.64 20.24
N ALA A 154 -6.62 -7.51 21.23
CA ALA A 154 -7.68 -8.50 21.38
C ALA A 154 -9.07 -7.85 21.34
N THR A 155 -9.96 -8.45 20.56
CA THR A 155 -11.38 -8.11 20.44
C THR A 155 -12.22 -9.34 20.76
N LYS A 156 -13.54 -9.20 20.75
CA LYS A 156 -14.42 -10.38 20.90
C LYS A 156 -14.25 -11.36 19.74
N GLN A 157 -14.07 -10.87 18.52
CA GLN A 157 -13.91 -11.66 17.31
C GLN A 157 -12.49 -12.26 17.21
N HIS A 158 -11.49 -11.52 17.63
CA HIS A 158 -10.08 -11.94 17.64
C HIS A 158 -9.52 -11.96 19.08
N PRO A 159 -9.81 -12.97 19.92
CA PRO A 159 -9.40 -12.98 21.34
C PRO A 159 -7.88 -12.94 21.57
N ASN A 160 -7.09 -13.35 20.57
CA ASN A 160 -5.63 -13.32 20.61
C ASN A 160 -5.04 -12.11 19.86
N GLY A 161 -5.88 -11.16 19.46
CA GLY A 161 -5.53 -10.06 18.57
C GLY A 161 -5.43 -10.49 17.11
N LEU A 162 -5.53 -9.53 16.19
CA LEU A 162 -5.41 -9.76 14.74
C LEU A 162 -4.02 -9.34 14.27
N LYS A 163 -3.21 -10.31 13.82
CA LYS A 163 -1.85 -10.07 13.32
C LYS A 163 -1.90 -9.59 11.88
N LEU A 164 -1.28 -8.44 11.63
CA LEU A 164 -1.15 -7.82 10.32
C LEU A 164 0.31 -7.83 9.89
N GLU A 165 0.58 -8.29 8.68
CA GLU A 165 1.91 -8.28 8.10
C GLU A 165 1.91 -7.49 6.79
N SER A 166 3.01 -6.77 6.56
CA SER A 166 3.20 -6.08 5.28
C SER A 166 3.30 -7.07 4.13
N THR A 167 2.60 -6.80 3.04
CA THR A 167 2.69 -7.59 1.81
C THR A 167 4.11 -7.62 1.22
N LEU A 168 5.02 -6.75 1.65
CA LEU A 168 6.44 -6.83 1.28
C LEU A 168 7.07 -8.14 1.71
N LEU A 169 6.72 -8.63 2.93
CA LEU A 169 7.24 -9.87 3.48
C LEU A 169 6.75 -11.13 2.73
N PHE A 170 5.63 -11.00 2.00
CA PHE A 170 5.18 -12.06 1.09
C PHE A 170 6.04 -12.14 -0.18
N TYR A 171 6.52 -10.98 -0.67
CA TYR A 171 7.34 -10.93 -1.89
C TYR A 171 8.80 -11.27 -1.62
N ASP A 172 9.31 -10.89 -0.45
CA ASP A 172 10.69 -11.15 -0.04
C ASP A 172 10.79 -10.97 1.48
N ASP A 173 11.12 -12.00 2.21
CA ASP A 173 11.26 -11.99 3.67
C ASP A 173 12.59 -11.36 4.13
N ASP A 174 13.62 -11.37 3.27
CA ASP A 174 14.87 -10.62 3.48
C ASP A 174 14.85 -9.29 2.71
N LEU A 175 14.39 -8.24 3.36
CA LEU A 175 14.31 -6.89 2.77
C LEU A 175 15.67 -6.16 2.68
N LYS A 176 16.80 -6.83 2.99
CA LYS A 176 18.13 -6.27 2.89
C LYS A 176 18.67 -6.29 1.46
N PHE A 177 19.55 -5.35 1.16
CA PHE A 177 20.31 -5.27 -0.08
C PHE A 177 21.72 -4.73 0.19
N SER A 178 22.61 -4.82 -0.79
CA SER A 178 23.95 -4.22 -0.65
C SER A 178 23.83 -2.71 -0.46
N GLY A 179 24.16 -2.23 0.75
CA GLY A 179 24.10 -0.80 1.08
C GLY A 179 22.96 -0.36 1.98
N GLY A 180 22.00 -1.24 2.34
CA GLY A 180 20.89 -0.86 3.22
C GLY A 180 19.80 -1.90 3.36
N GLU A 181 18.61 -1.43 3.71
CA GLU A 181 17.42 -2.27 3.86
C GLU A 181 16.14 -1.53 3.39
N ILE A 182 15.16 -2.24 2.86
CA ILE A 182 13.81 -1.72 2.64
C ILE A 182 13.09 -1.74 3.99
N ILE A 183 12.69 -0.56 4.46
CA ILE A 183 12.08 -0.37 5.78
C ILE A 183 10.56 -0.32 5.75
N GLY A 184 9.96 -0.32 4.57
CA GLY A 184 8.51 -0.32 4.40
C GLY A 184 8.08 -0.03 2.98
N GLY A 185 6.78 -0.07 2.75
CA GLY A 185 6.23 0.18 1.43
C GLY A 185 4.79 -0.26 1.28
N LYS A 186 4.27 -0.07 0.07
CA LYS A 186 2.95 -0.53 -0.35
C LYS A 186 3.05 -1.22 -1.69
N SER A 187 2.62 -2.46 -1.76
CA SER A 187 2.51 -3.22 -3.01
C SER A 187 1.10 -3.12 -3.60
N GLY A 188 0.98 -3.47 -4.86
CA GLY A 188 -0.29 -3.63 -5.54
C GLY A 188 -0.18 -4.61 -6.70
N PHE A 189 -1.24 -5.35 -6.93
CA PHE A 189 -1.36 -6.26 -8.06
C PHE A 189 -2.81 -6.38 -8.51
N THR A 190 -3.03 -6.27 -9.80
CA THR A 190 -4.15 -6.86 -10.54
C THR A 190 -3.60 -7.38 -11.86
N PRO A 191 -4.29 -8.29 -12.57
CA PRO A 191 -3.84 -8.76 -13.87
C PRO A 191 -3.52 -7.62 -14.86
N GLU A 192 -4.31 -6.54 -14.82
CA GLU A 192 -4.18 -5.39 -15.71
C GLU A 192 -3.06 -4.42 -15.29
N ALA A 193 -2.79 -4.33 -13.99
CA ALA A 193 -1.76 -3.44 -13.45
C ALA A 193 -0.36 -4.05 -13.49
N GLY A 194 -0.27 -5.39 -13.42
CA GLY A 194 0.97 -6.07 -13.07
C GLY A 194 1.40 -5.79 -11.62
N TYR A 195 2.61 -6.16 -11.26
CA TYR A 195 3.13 -5.91 -9.93
C TYR A 195 3.58 -4.47 -9.79
N CYS A 196 2.97 -3.75 -8.85
CA CYS A 196 3.26 -2.36 -8.52
C CYS A 196 3.88 -2.27 -7.12
N LEU A 197 4.76 -1.29 -6.91
CA LEU A 197 5.41 -1.09 -5.63
C LEU A 197 5.73 0.38 -5.39
N ILE A 198 5.47 0.84 -4.18
CA ILE A 198 6.12 1.96 -3.53
C ILE A 198 6.95 1.36 -2.40
N SER A 199 8.25 1.52 -2.41
CA SER A 199 9.12 1.08 -1.33
C SER A 199 9.95 2.24 -0.79
N VAL A 200 10.31 2.16 0.48
CA VAL A 200 11.20 3.09 1.16
C VAL A 200 12.36 2.30 1.72
N ALA A 201 13.57 2.71 1.39
CA ALA A 201 14.78 2.11 1.92
C ALA A 201 15.54 3.08 2.80
N ARG A 202 16.24 2.53 3.79
CA ARG A 202 17.25 3.21 4.60
C ARG A 202 18.63 2.69 4.19
N MET A 203 19.48 3.61 3.76
CA MET A 203 20.87 3.31 3.43
C MET A 203 21.72 3.21 4.71
N LYS A 204 22.91 2.61 4.63
CA LYS A 204 23.86 2.50 5.76
C LYS A 204 24.28 3.86 6.34
N ASP A 205 24.28 4.92 5.52
CA ASP A 205 24.54 6.31 5.96
C ASP A 205 23.33 6.99 6.62
N GLY A 206 22.19 6.28 6.79
CA GLY A 206 20.96 6.77 7.39
C GLY A 206 20.03 7.51 6.43
N GLN A 207 20.46 7.83 5.20
CA GLN A 207 19.60 8.47 4.21
C GLN A 207 18.49 7.52 3.75
N GLN A 208 17.33 8.12 3.45
CA GLN A 208 16.19 7.36 2.95
C GLN A 208 15.93 7.69 1.48
N TYR A 209 15.62 6.66 0.72
CA TYR A 209 15.23 6.75 -0.68
C TYR A 209 13.91 6.04 -0.90
N MET A 210 13.19 6.50 -1.92
CA MET A 210 11.93 5.90 -2.32
C MET A 210 12.01 5.47 -3.78
N VAL A 211 11.56 4.24 -4.05
CA VAL A 211 11.37 3.70 -5.40
C VAL A 211 9.88 3.49 -5.62
N ILE A 212 9.39 3.95 -6.77
CA ILE A 212 8.03 3.73 -7.25
C ILE A 212 8.14 3.00 -8.58
N SER A 213 7.58 1.80 -8.66
CA SER A 213 7.56 0.98 -9.88
C SER A 213 6.17 0.42 -10.15
N ALA A 214 5.88 0.14 -11.41
CA ALA A 214 4.63 -0.47 -11.84
C ALA A 214 4.87 -1.37 -13.06
N LYS A 215 3.91 -2.25 -13.35
CA LYS A 215 3.95 -3.20 -14.48
C LYS A 215 5.13 -4.19 -14.42
N ALA A 216 5.70 -4.42 -13.23
CA ALA A 216 6.71 -5.46 -13.08
C ALA A 216 6.09 -6.85 -13.31
N LYS A 217 6.91 -7.80 -13.75
CA LYS A 217 6.50 -9.17 -14.05
C LYS A 217 6.90 -10.10 -12.89
N LYS A 218 6.19 -11.21 -12.79
CA LYS A 218 6.61 -12.39 -12.05
C LYS A 218 7.68 -13.10 -12.87
N ILE A 219 8.76 -13.55 -12.23
CA ILE A 219 9.85 -14.30 -12.85
C ILE A 219 9.87 -15.68 -12.22
N GLU A 220 9.69 -16.72 -13.02
CA GLU A 220 9.83 -18.10 -12.59
C GLU A 220 11.24 -18.59 -12.94
N LYS A 221 12.01 -19.01 -11.95
CA LYS A 221 13.34 -19.60 -12.12
C LYS A 221 13.27 -21.10 -11.86
N THR A 222 13.83 -21.88 -12.77
CA THR A 222 14.04 -23.32 -12.54
C THR A 222 15.28 -23.49 -11.67
N LEU A 223 15.13 -24.13 -10.51
CA LEU A 223 16.24 -24.50 -9.64
C LEU A 223 16.83 -25.84 -10.14
N VAL A 224 17.98 -25.76 -10.81
CA VAL A 224 18.59 -26.94 -11.45
C VAL A 224 19.12 -27.94 -10.43
N GLU A 225 19.57 -27.48 -9.26
CA GLU A 225 20.19 -28.35 -8.23
C GLU A 225 19.19 -29.06 -7.31
N GLU A 226 17.97 -28.54 -7.15
CA GLU A 226 16.95 -29.07 -6.22
C GLU A 226 15.70 -29.62 -6.92
N GLY A 227 15.63 -29.57 -8.26
CA GLY A 227 14.50 -30.05 -9.03
C GLY A 227 13.19 -29.26 -8.78
N GLY A 228 13.29 -28.04 -8.29
CA GLY A 228 12.18 -27.16 -7.97
C GLY A 228 12.08 -25.91 -8.84
N SER A 229 11.10 -25.07 -8.57
CA SER A 229 11.01 -23.72 -9.14
C SER A 229 10.93 -22.67 -8.04
N ALA A 230 11.65 -21.57 -8.20
CA ALA A 230 11.51 -20.39 -7.34
C ALA A 230 10.77 -19.30 -8.09
N THR A 231 9.90 -18.60 -7.37
CA THR A 231 9.21 -17.42 -7.90
C THR A 231 9.87 -16.17 -7.35
N GLU A 232 10.29 -15.29 -8.24
CA GLU A 232 10.77 -13.96 -7.90
C GLU A 232 9.77 -12.91 -8.39
N TYR A 233 9.55 -11.89 -7.58
CA TYR A 233 8.62 -10.82 -7.90
C TYR A 233 9.41 -9.58 -8.32
N GLY A 234 9.32 -9.23 -9.60
CA GLY A 234 10.12 -8.17 -10.22
C GLY A 234 10.00 -6.81 -9.53
N ASN A 235 8.87 -6.51 -8.89
CA ASN A 235 8.69 -5.24 -8.20
C ASN A 235 9.68 -5.05 -7.03
N VAL A 236 9.91 -6.07 -6.19
CA VAL A 236 10.86 -5.99 -5.07
C VAL A 236 12.29 -6.15 -5.55
N MET A 237 12.53 -7.05 -6.51
CA MET A 237 13.85 -7.22 -7.13
C MET A 237 14.36 -5.95 -7.80
N ASP A 238 13.53 -5.28 -8.60
CA ASP A 238 13.87 -4.02 -9.26
C ASP A 238 14.18 -2.94 -8.22
N ALA A 239 13.40 -2.87 -7.13
CA ALA A 239 13.64 -1.91 -6.06
C ALA A 239 15.00 -2.16 -5.40
N LYS A 240 15.32 -3.41 -5.02
CA LYS A 240 16.63 -3.77 -4.44
C LYS A 240 17.79 -3.45 -5.39
N ALA A 241 17.66 -3.76 -6.68
CA ALA A 241 18.67 -3.46 -7.69
C ALA A 241 18.93 -1.95 -7.81
N ILE A 242 17.84 -1.14 -7.83
CA ILE A 242 17.95 0.32 -7.89
C ILE A 242 18.63 0.88 -6.63
N TYR A 243 18.24 0.41 -5.44
CA TYR A 243 18.86 0.84 -4.18
C TYR A 243 20.32 0.44 -4.09
N THR A 244 20.69 -0.75 -4.54
CA THR A 244 22.10 -1.20 -4.62
C THR A 244 22.90 -0.29 -5.54
N ALA A 245 22.38 0.04 -6.73
CA ALA A 245 23.06 0.95 -7.64
C ALA A 245 23.27 2.36 -7.03
N ILE A 246 22.29 2.87 -6.28
CA ILE A 246 22.42 4.15 -5.55
C ILE A 246 23.54 4.05 -4.49
N ALA A 247 23.63 2.93 -3.77
CA ALA A 247 24.67 2.72 -2.77
C ALA A 247 26.07 2.66 -3.40
N ASP A 248 26.21 1.97 -4.53
CA ASP A 248 27.47 1.83 -5.25
C ASP A 248 27.95 3.17 -5.85
N GLU A 249 27.05 4.01 -6.34
CA GLU A 249 27.38 5.36 -6.84
C GLU A 249 27.92 6.28 -5.72
N LYS A 250 27.44 6.11 -4.48
CA LYS A 250 27.91 6.90 -3.33
C LYS A 250 29.26 6.47 -2.79
N ASN A 251 29.66 5.24 -3.06
CA ASN A 251 30.94 4.68 -2.60
C ASN A 251 32.10 4.92 -3.59
N LYS A 252 31.81 5.57 -4.73
CA LYS A 252 32.80 6.01 -5.72
C LYS A 252 33.23 7.44 -5.48
#